data_8a58377a3846d24722de2f672aefe90b
#
_entry.id   8a58377a3846d24722de2f672aefe90b
#
_cell.length_a   1.000
_cell.length_b   1.000
_cell.length_c   1.000
_cell.angle_alpha   90.00
_cell.angle_beta   90.00
_cell.angle_gamma   90.00
#
_symmetry.space_group_name_H-M   'P 1'
#
loop_
_entity.id
_entity.type
_entity.pdbx_description
1 polymer ?
#
loop_
_entity_poly.entity_id
_entity_poly.type
_entity_poly.pdbx_seq_one_letter_code
_entity_poly.pdbx_strand_id
1 'polypeptide(L)'
;FMFQVKVAAGRYDQDDPESKTQFQHEAAKLLATIEEPLERKNYIEAVSREYYIGAKDLEDLVNYYGTSGYSSAQRQQTTPRQQERRLQVNEAKEEKKKQPQKLLLTWMVNEPQLFDKLEGIIGPDDFYEQIYHGVALLLFKQYEEEKAVIPGKILNQYTDLEDQKKIAELFNTTLKISPLAEDRDKALNDIVRRVKEDSIEQQMNATNDILRWQDLIKEK
;
A
#
# COMPACT_ATOMS: atom_id res chain seq x y z
N PHE A 1 -12.19 37.53 -5.82
CA PHE A 1 -12.46 36.13 -5.44
C PHE A 1 -13.86 35.94 -4.90
N MET A 2 -14.30 36.68 -3.85
CA MET A 2 -15.63 36.55 -3.26
C MET A 2 -16.78 36.68 -4.27
N PHE A 3 -16.61 37.50 -5.31
CA PHE A 3 -17.59 37.64 -6.38
C PHE A 3 -17.79 36.28 -7.13
N GLN A 4 -16.73 35.53 -7.39
CA GLN A 4 -16.81 34.22 -8.05
C GLN A 4 -17.54 33.21 -7.17
N VAL A 5 -17.31 33.24 -5.85
CA VAL A 5 -18.02 32.39 -4.89
C VAL A 5 -19.50 32.74 -4.85
N LYS A 6 -19.88 34.03 -4.91
CA LYS A 6 -21.28 34.47 -4.98
C LYS A 6 -21.98 34.00 -6.26
N VAL A 7 -21.29 34.08 -7.39
CA VAL A 7 -21.82 33.60 -8.67
C VAL A 7 -22.03 32.08 -8.62
N ALA A 8 -21.09 31.36 -8.01
CA ALA A 8 -21.24 29.92 -7.80
C ALA A 8 -22.44 29.62 -6.88
N ALA A 9 -22.55 30.30 -5.74
CA ALA A 9 -23.66 30.12 -4.79
C ALA A 9 -25.02 30.33 -5.41
N GLY A 10 -25.14 31.28 -6.35
CA GLY A 10 -26.43 31.55 -7.05
C GLY A 10 -26.92 30.43 -7.95
N ARG A 11 -26.12 29.40 -8.19
CA ARG A 11 -26.51 28.21 -8.99
C ARG A 11 -27.10 27.08 -8.15
N TYR A 12 -26.98 27.17 -6.83
CA TYR A 12 -27.32 26.12 -5.89
C TYR A 12 -28.38 26.60 -4.91
N ASP A 13 -29.35 25.71 -4.64
CA ASP A 13 -30.35 25.96 -3.59
C ASP A 13 -29.69 25.74 -2.23
N GLN A 14 -29.58 26.78 -1.40
CA GLN A 14 -28.93 26.73 -0.08
C GLN A 14 -29.83 26.08 0.98
N ASP A 15 -31.12 25.93 0.72
CA ASP A 15 -32.07 25.28 1.63
C ASP A 15 -32.14 23.76 1.39
N ASP A 16 -31.68 23.29 0.20
CA ASP A 16 -31.61 21.88 -0.11
C ASP A 16 -30.23 21.31 0.32
N PRO A 17 -30.18 20.27 1.20
CA PRO A 17 -28.96 19.69 1.70
C PRO A 17 -28.01 19.14 0.61
N GLU A 18 -28.56 18.55 -0.45
CA GLU A 18 -27.77 17.98 -1.54
C GLU A 18 -27.14 19.08 -2.39
N SER A 19 -27.94 20.09 -2.76
CA SER A 19 -27.49 21.25 -3.50
C SER A 19 -26.46 22.07 -2.71
N LYS A 20 -26.66 22.22 -1.41
CA LYS A 20 -25.71 22.85 -0.49
C LYS A 20 -24.37 22.09 -0.46
N THR A 21 -24.38 20.77 -0.43
CA THR A 21 -23.17 19.95 -0.48
C THR A 21 -22.42 20.15 -1.80
N GLN A 22 -23.11 20.21 -2.92
CA GLN A 22 -22.52 20.48 -4.22
C GLN A 22 -21.87 21.88 -4.28
N PHE A 23 -22.53 22.88 -3.69
CA PHE A 23 -21.94 24.21 -3.54
C PHE A 23 -20.65 24.20 -2.71
N GLN A 24 -20.63 23.47 -1.58
CA GLN A 24 -19.43 23.36 -0.74
C GLN A 24 -18.24 22.78 -1.51
N HIS A 25 -18.46 21.77 -2.33
CA HIS A 25 -17.44 21.20 -3.20
C HIS A 25 -16.95 22.19 -4.27
N GLU A 26 -17.84 22.98 -4.86
CA GLU A 26 -17.45 24.00 -5.86
C GLU A 26 -16.68 25.16 -5.20
N ALA A 27 -17.14 25.64 -4.06
CA ALA A 27 -16.44 26.65 -3.28
C ALA A 27 -15.05 26.20 -2.86
N ALA A 28 -14.90 24.94 -2.42
CA ALA A 28 -13.62 24.38 -2.06
C ALA A 28 -12.66 24.28 -3.27
N LYS A 29 -13.14 23.93 -4.45
CA LYS A 29 -12.33 23.94 -5.68
C LYS A 29 -11.84 25.33 -6.02
N LEU A 30 -12.70 26.35 -5.92
CA LEU A 30 -12.31 27.75 -6.13
C LEU A 30 -11.26 28.19 -5.11
N LEU A 31 -11.45 27.90 -3.82
CA LEU A 31 -10.51 28.22 -2.76
C LEU A 31 -9.15 27.52 -2.94
N ALA A 32 -9.13 26.29 -3.46
CA ALA A 32 -7.92 25.55 -3.76
C ALA A 32 -7.06 26.19 -4.86
N THR A 33 -7.59 27.10 -5.69
CA THR A 33 -6.82 27.85 -6.71
C THR A 33 -5.99 28.97 -6.13
N ILE A 34 -6.19 29.37 -4.88
CA ILE A 34 -5.43 30.43 -4.22
C ILE A 34 -4.08 29.86 -3.79
N GLU A 35 -3.01 30.38 -4.35
CA GLU A 35 -1.66 29.85 -4.11
C GLU A 35 -1.12 30.24 -2.73
N GLU A 36 -1.39 31.47 -2.30
CA GLU A 36 -0.86 32.01 -1.04
C GLU A 36 -1.64 31.44 0.17
N PRO A 37 -0.97 30.70 1.09
CA PRO A 37 -1.64 29.98 2.16
C PRO A 37 -2.43 30.85 3.13
N LEU A 38 -1.89 32.04 3.47
CA LEU A 38 -2.53 32.94 4.42
C LEU A 38 -3.77 33.59 3.79
N GLU A 39 -3.68 34.00 2.53
CA GLU A 39 -4.79 34.55 1.77
C GLU A 39 -5.90 33.50 1.63
N ARG A 40 -5.55 32.26 1.28
CA ARG A 40 -6.47 31.15 1.19
C ARG A 40 -7.20 30.90 2.51
N LYS A 41 -6.49 30.91 3.64
CA LYS A 41 -7.08 30.74 4.96
C LYS A 41 -8.09 31.86 5.28
N ASN A 42 -7.77 33.10 4.98
CA ASN A 42 -8.65 34.25 5.19
C ASN A 42 -9.94 34.10 4.35
N TYR A 43 -9.83 33.62 3.10
CA TYR A 43 -11.02 33.37 2.27
C TYR A 43 -11.82 32.15 2.73
N ILE A 44 -11.19 31.11 3.25
CA ILE A 44 -11.90 29.98 3.89
C ILE A 44 -12.76 30.49 5.03
N GLU A 45 -12.20 31.32 5.93
CA GLU A 45 -12.94 31.88 7.04
C GLU A 45 -14.10 32.81 6.58
N ALA A 46 -13.87 33.62 5.54
CA ALA A 46 -14.89 34.51 4.99
C ALA A 46 -16.05 33.74 4.37
N VAL A 47 -15.78 32.74 3.53
CA VAL A 47 -16.79 31.88 2.89
C VAL A 47 -17.53 31.02 3.91
N SER A 48 -16.83 30.48 4.88
CA SER A 48 -17.40 29.71 5.99
C SER A 48 -18.45 30.53 6.75
N ARG A 49 -18.14 31.78 7.05
CA ARG A 49 -19.05 32.69 7.77
C ARG A 49 -20.25 33.13 6.92
N GLU A 50 -20.03 33.44 5.64
CA GLU A 50 -21.09 33.95 4.74
C GLU A 50 -22.11 32.89 4.38
N TYR A 51 -21.68 31.61 4.24
CA TYR A 51 -22.54 30.51 3.79
C TYR A 51 -22.84 29.48 4.88
N TYR A 52 -22.52 29.75 6.13
CA TYR A 52 -22.75 28.86 7.29
C TYR A 52 -22.21 27.45 7.07
N ILE A 53 -20.98 27.35 6.56
CA ILE A 53 -20.24 26.12 6.37
C ILE A 53 -19.25 25.95 7.54
N GLY A 54 -19.04 24.74 8.05
CA GLY A 54 -17.99 24.49 9.04
C GLY A 54 -16.60 24.88 8.49
N ALA A 55 -15.89 25.79 9.17
CA ALA A 55 -14.59 26.27 8.68
C ALA A 55 -13.59 25.12 8.49
N LYS A 56 -13.60 24.14 9.40
CA LYS A 56 -12.77 22.95 9.34
C LYS A 56 -13.16 22.03 8.18
N ASP A 57 -14.46 21.83 7.99
CA ASP A 57 -14.96 20.98 6.91
C ASP A 57 -14.62 21.56 5.53
N LEU A 58 -14.75 22.90 5.40
CA LEU A 58 -14.36 23.59 4.20
C LEU A 58 -12.83 23.55 3.96
N GLU A 59 -12.02 23.71 5.02
CA GLU A 59 -10.56 23.59 4.97
C GLU A 59 -10.13 22.18 4.53
N ASP A 60 -10.75 21.13 5.06
CA ASP A 60 -10.48 19.74 4.69
C ASP A 60 -10.83 19.47 3.21
N LEU A 61 -11.94 20.01 2.72
CA LEU A 61 -12.33 19.94 1.30
C LEU A 61 -11.33 20.71 0.42
N VAL A 62 -10.91 21.90 0.84
CA VAL A 62 -9.90 22.70 0.11
C VAL A 62 -8.58 21.95 0.03
N ASN A 63 -8.15 21.34 1.11
CA ASN A 63 -6.95 20.51 1.13
C ASN A 63 -7.07 19.28 0.25
N TYR A 64 -8.23 18.63 0.24
CA TYR A 64 -8.51 17.50 -0.66
C TYR A 64 -8.38 17.91 -2.14
N TYR A 65 -9.00 19.02 -2.55
CA TYR A 65 -8.91 19.49 -3.93
C TYR A 65 -7.57 20.13 -4.25
N GLY A 66 -6.94 20.79 -3.29
CA GLY A 66 -5.59 21.33 -3.42
C GLY A 66 -4.56 20.22 -3.65
N THR A 67 -4.63 19.12 -2.92
CA THR A 67 -3.76 17.95 -3.14
C THR A 67 -4.08 17.21 -4.44
N SER A 68 -5.34 17.13 -4.84
CA SER A 68 -5.76 16.52 -6.12
C SER A 68 -5.38 17.39 -7.32
N GLY A 69 -5.41 18.71 -7.20
CA GLY A 69 -4.94 19.67 -8.23
C GLY A 69 -3.41 19.79 -8.27
N TYR A 70 -2.75 19.75 -7.12
CA TYR A 70 -1.29 19.81 -7.01
C TYR A 70 -0.60 18.54 -7.55
N SER A 71 -1.27 17.40 -7.51
CA SER A 71 -0.70 16.18 -8.12
C SER A 71 -0.56 16.27 -9.65
N SER A 72 -1.27 17.19 -10.33
CA SER A 72 -1.11 17.40 -11.77
C SER A 72 -0.19 18.57 -12.13
N ALA A 73 -0.15 19.66 -11.32
CA ALA A 73 0.65 20.85 -11.61
C ALA A 73 2.04 20.85 -10.94
N GLN A 74 2.19 20.21 -9.78
CA GLN A 74 3.45 20.13 -9.05
C GLN A 74 4.34 18.96 -9.52
N ARG A 75 3.85 18.11 -10.45
CA ARG A 75 4.73 17.21 -11.21
C ARG A 75 5.76 17.95 -12.06
N GLN A 76 5.63 19.26 -12.24
CA GLN A 76 6.56 20.06 -13.07
C GLN A 76 7.57 20.89 -12.27
N GLN A 77 7.51 20.98 -10.93
CA GLN A 77 8.44 21.84 -10.15
C GLN A 77 8.99 21.20 -8.86
N THR A 78 8.91 19.90 -8.67
CA THR A 78 9.72 19.26 -7.64
C THR A 78 11.16 19.21 -8.10
N THR A 79 12.08 19.82 -7.32
CA THR A 79 13.51 19.69 -7.58
C THR A 79 13.88 18.21 -7.66
N PRO A 80 14.79 17.79 -8.55
CA PRO A 80 15.21 16.40 -8.72
C PRO A 80 15.45 15.68 -7.37
N ARG A 81 16.02 16.40 -6.41
CA ARG A 81 16.34 15.92 -5.06
C ARG A 81 15.11 15.60 -4.19
N GLN A 82 13.98 16.30 -4.37
CA GLN A 82 12.74 16.01 -3.64
C GLN A 82 11.98 14.85 -4.28
N GLN A 83 12.09 14.71 -5.58
CA GLN A 83 11.53 13.59 -6.34
C GLN A 83 12.26 12.28 -5.99
N GLU A 84 13.58 12.31 -5.97
CA GLU A 84 14.42 11.19 -5.52
C GLU A 84 14.09 10.77 -4.08
N ARG A 85 13.92 11.73 -3.18
CA ARG A 85 13.58 11.46 -1.78
C ARG A 85 12.19 10.83 -1.61
N ARG A 86 11.20 11.24 -2.43
CA ARG A 86 9.86 10.62 -2.44
C ARG A 86 9.88 9.22 -3.04
N LEU A 87 10.65 9.01 -4.11
CA LEU A 87 10.85 7.70 -4.71
C LEU A 87 11.52 6.76 -3.70
N GLN A 88 12.61 7.18 -3.06
CA GLN A 88 13.29 6.38 -2.04
C GLN A 88 12.41 6.05 -0.83
N VAL A 89 11.55 6.98 -0.39
CA VAL A 89 10.60 6.71 0.72
C VAL A 89 9.51 5.73 0.28
N ASN A 90 9.02 5.81 -0.96
CA ASN A 90 8.03 4.88 -1.47
C ASN A 90 8.64 3.49 -1.70
N GLU A 91 9.83 3.42 -2.30
CA GLU A 91 10.58 2.18 -2.46
C GLU A 91 10.87 1.51 -1.11
N ALA A 92 11.31 2.29 -0.10
CA ALA A 92 11.53 1.77 1.24
C ALA A 92 10.24 1.27 1.94
N LYS A 93 9.08 1.85 1.63
CA LYS A 93 7.78 1.37 2.13
C LYS A 93 7.37 0.08 1.43
N GLU A 94 7.52 0.00 0.12
CA GLU A 94 7.24 -1.21 -0.66
C GLU A 94 8.17 -2.36 -0.25
N GLU A 95 9.46 -2.10 -0.08
CA GLU A 95 10.41 -3.09 0.44
C GLU A 95 10.03 -3.60 1.84
N LYS A 96 9.55 -2.72 2.73
CA LYS A 96 9.07 -3.13 4.06
C LYS A 96 7.84 -4.03 4.00
N LYS A 97 6.94 -3.84 3.05
CA LYS A 97 5.77 -4.72 2.83
C LYS A 97 6.19 -6.10 2.33
N LYS A 98 7.29 -6.19 1.57
CA LYS A 98 7.80 -7.46 1.05
C LYS A 98 8.64 -8.25 2.06
N GLN A 99 9.07 -7.61 3.15
CA GLN A 99 9.95 -8.23 4.17
C GLN A 99 9.36 -9.51 4.80
N PRO A 100 8.07 -9.60 5.17
CA PRO A 100 7.51 -10.83 5.74
C PRO A 100 7.64 -12.02 4.77
N GLN A 101 7.36 -11.83 3.48
CA GLN A 101 7.49 -12.88 2.46
C GLN A 101 8.95 -13.33 2.32
N LYS A 102 9.88 -12.37 2.22
CA LYS A 102 11.32 -12.65 2.16
C LYS A 102 11.78 -13.44 3.38
N LEU A 103 11.41 -13.01 4.58
CA LEU A 103 11.77 -13.68 5.83
C LEU A 103 11.22 -15.11 5.92
N LEU A 104 9.96 -15.31 5.55
CA LEU A 104 9.35 -16.63 5.59
C LEU A 104 10.02 -17.60 4.60
N LEU A 105 10.24 -17.19 3.35
CA LEU A 105 10.95 -18.00 2.36
C LEU A 105 12.38 -18.32 2.81
N THR A 106 13.12 -17.32 3.33
CA THR A 106 14.45 -17.52 3.87
C THR A 106 14.43 -18.55 5.01
N TRP A 107 13.42 -18.49 5.88
CA TRP A 107 13.29 -19.43 6.98
C TRP A 107 13.00 -20.84 6.51
N MET A 108 12.04 -21.00 5.57
CA MET A 108 11.72 -22.30 4.99
C MET A 108 12.88 -22.95 4.25
N VAL A 109 13.74 -22.14 3.59
CA VAL A 109 14.95 -22.63 2.94
C VAL A 109 16.00 -23.11 3.96
N ASN A 110 16.18 -22.39 5.07
CA ASN A 110 17.14 -22.77 6.11
C ASN A 110 16.63 -23.94 6.99
N GLU A 111 15.32 -24.09 7.12
CA GLU A 111 14.68 -25.14 7.90
C GLU A 111 13.57 -25.84 7.06
N PRO A 112 13.93 -26.80 6.21
CA PRO A 112 12.95 -27.46 5.33
C PRO A 112 11.80 -28.17 6.06
N GLN A 113 11.97 -28.51 7.35
CA GLN A 113 10.89 -29.07 8.17
C GLN A 113 9.68 -28.14 8.32
N LEU A 114 9.85 -26.84 8.04
CA LEU A 114 8.75 -25.87 8.06
C LEU A 114 7.72 -26.12 6.95
N PHE A 115 8.09 -26.76 5.85
CA PHE A 115 7.14 -27.13 4.81
C PHE A 115 6.08 -28.09 5.35
N ASP A 116 6.48 -29.11 6.11
CA ASP A 116 5.52 -30.03 6.75
C ASP A 116 4.75 -29.35 7.88
N LYS A 117 5.41 -28.48 8.68
CA LYS A 117 4.76 -27.74 9.78
C LYS A 117 3.71 -26.73 9.31
N LEU A 118 3.90 -26.16 8.15
CA LEU A 118 3.03 -25.13 7.55
C LEU A 118 2.14 -25.69 6.45
N GLU A 119 2.11 -27.01 6.25
CA GLU A 119 1.24 -27.65 5.29
C GLU A 119 -0.23 -27.28 5.55
N GLY A 120 -0.95 -26.88 4.51
CA GLY A 120 -2.34 -26.40 4.61
C GLY A 120 -2.52 -25.01 5.25
N ILE A 121 -1.44 -24.39 5.76
CA ILE A 121 -1.48 -23.04 6.32
C ILE A 121 -0.92 -22.04 5.32
N ILE A 122 0.26 -22.30 4.75
CA ILE A 122 0.94 -21.46 3.76
C ILE A 122 1.13 -22.26 2.47
N GLY A 123 0.80 -21.61 1.35
CA GLY A 123 1.04 -22.12 0.01
C GLY A 123 1.80 -21.10 -0.86
N PRO A 124 2.20 -21.49 -2.08
CA PRO A 124 2.85 -20.59 -3.02
C PRO A 124 2.04 -19.32 -3.32
N ASP A 125 0.71 -19.43 -3.37
CA ASP A 125 -0.21 -18.35 -3.71
C ASP A 125 -0.30 -17.26 -2.61
N ASP A 126 0.25 -17.53 -1.42
CA ASP A 126 0.33 -16.54 -0.34
C ASP A 126 1.47 -15.52 -0.57
N PHE A 127 2.37 -15.80 -1.50
CA PHE A 127 3.46 -14.91 -1.88
C PHE A 127 3.06 -14.06 -3.09
N TYR A 128 2.62 -12.84 -2.87
CA TYR A 128 2.08 -11.98 -3.94
C TYR A 128 3.14 -11.25 -4.78
N GLU A 129 4.37 -11.10 -4.27
CA GLU A 129 5.47 -10.53 -5.06
C GLU A 129 5.93 -11.53 -6.11
N GLN A 130 5.95 -11.12 -7.37
CA GLN A 130 6.16 -12.02 -8.52
C GLN A 130 7.39 -12.92 -8.38
N ILE A 131 8.53 -12.36 -7.92
CA ILE A 131 9.76 -13.14 -7.71
C ILE A 131 9.57 -14.15 -6.58
N TYR A 132 8.99 -13.72 -5.45
CA TYR A 132 8.79 -14.61 -4.30
C TYR A 132 7.77 -15.69 -4.56
N HIS A 133 6.70 -15.37 -5.31
CA HIS A 133 5.73 -16.37 -5.78
C HIS A 133 6.40 -17.45 -6.65
N GLY A 134 7.20 -17.04 -7.65
CA GLY A 134 7.93 -17.97 -8.48
C GLY A 134 8.90 -18.85 -7.70
N VAL A 135 9.66 -18.27 -6.76
CA VAL A 135 10.55 -19.02 -5.88
C VAL A 135 9.78 -19.96 -4.97
N ALA A 136 8.64 -19.52 -4.40
CA ALA A 136 7.79 -20.36 -3.57
C ALA A 136 7.26 -21.58 -4.34
N LEU A 137 6.72 -21.38 -5.55
CA LEU A 137 6.28 -22.49 -6.40
C LEU A 137 7.37 -23.55 -6.59
N LEU A 138 8.59 -23.12 -6.88
CA LEU A 138 9.71 -24.03 -7.10
C LEU A 138 10.16 -24.73 -5.81
N LEU A 139 10.17 -24.01 -4.68
CA LEU A 139 10.53 -24.56 -3.37
C LEU A 139 9.53 -25.59 -2.90
N PHE A 140 8.23 -25.30 -2.97
CA PHE A 140 7.17 -26.23 -2.57
C PHE A 140 7.19 -27.48 -3.44
N LYS A 141 7.30 -27.32 -4.76
CA LYS A 141 7.41 -28.45 -5.69
C LYS A 141 8.64 -29.31 -5.40
N GLN A 142 9.79 -28.69 -5.20
CA GLN A 142 11.03 -29.41 -4.91
C GLN A 142 10.93 -30.19 -3.59
N TYR A 143 10.36 -29.58 -2.55
CA TYR A 143 10.18 -30.24 -1.27
C TYR A 143 9.17 -31.39 -1.33
N GLU A 144 8.10 -31.24 -2.10
CA GLU A 144 7.12 -32.31 -2.33
C GLU A 144 7.78 -33.53 -3.01
N GLU A 145 8.59 -33.30 -4.03
CA GLU A 145 9.24 -34.33 -4.84
C GLU A 145 10.46 -34.97 -4.15
N GLU A 146 11.32 -34.17 -3.53
CA GLU A 146 12.65 -34.60 -3.03
C GLU A 146 12.74 -34.59 -1.50
N LYS A 147 11.76 -34.03 -0.77
CA LYS A 147 11.81 -33.76 0.68
C LYS A 147 13.06 -33.01 1.11
N ALA A 148 13.62 -32.23 0.19
CA ALA A 148 14.83 -31.44 0.37
C ALA A 148 14.72 -30.12 -0.38
N VAL A 149 15.44 -29.12 0.08
CA VAL A 149 15.56 -27.81 -0.56
C VAL A 149 16.98 -27.67 -1.10
N ILE A 150 17.10 -27.45 -2.41
CA ILE A 150 18.38 -27.28 -3.11
C ILE A 150 18.37 -25.91 -3.81
N PRO A 151 18.83 -24.83 -3.14
CA PRO A 151 18.76 -23.47 -3.66
C PRO A 151 19.38 -23.29 -5.04
N GLY A 152 20.48 -23.99 -5.34
CA GLY A 152 21.14 -23.93 -6.63
C GLY A 152 20.28 -24.40 -7.80
N LYS A 153 19.40 -25.38 -7.62
CA LYS A 153 18.48 -25.83 -8.67
C LYS A 153 17.46 -24.74 -9.00
N ILE A 154 17.02 -23.99 -8.01
CA ILE A 154 16.04 -22.90 -8.17
C ILE A 154 16.71 -21.70 -8.85
N LEU A 155 17.92 -21.31 -8.38
CA LEU A 155 18.66 -20.19 -8.95
C LEU A 155 18.94 -20.38 -10.45
N ASN A 156 19.26 -21.62 -10.86
CA ASN A 156 19.54 -21.95 -12.25
C ASN A 156 18.34 -21.86 -13.19
N GLN A 157 17.11 -21.75 -12.69
CA GLN A 157 15.90 -21.59 -13.50
C GLN A 157 15.67 -20.13 -13.91
N TYR A 158 16.33 -19.18 -13.28
CA TYR A 158 16.24 -17.77 -13.58
C TYR A 158 17.40 -17.36 -14.47
N THR A 159 17.10 -16.67 -15.57
CA THR A 159 18.10 -16.21 -16.56
C THR A 159 18.45 -14.74 -16.38
N ASP A 160 17.56 -13.95 -15.76
CA ASP A 160 17.80 -12.55 -15.47
C ASP A 160 18.75 -12.38 -14.29
N LEU A 161 19.79 -11.55 -14.47
CA LEU A 161 20.84 -11.33 -13.49
C LEU A 161 20.35 -10.60 -12.21
N GLU A 162 19.39 -9.70 -12.38
CA GLU A 162 18.81 -8.98 -11.23
C GLU A 162 17.95 -9.91 -10.36
N ASP A 163 17.17 -10.77 -11.02
CA ASP A 163 16.36 -11.77 -10.32
C ASP A 163 17.25 -12.82 -9.63
N GLN A 164 18.29 -13.30 -10.30
CA GLN A 164 19.27 -14.19 -9.69
C GLN A 164 19.92 -13.57 -8.45
N LYS A 165 20.23 -12.29 -8.49
CA LYS A 165 20.84 -11.56 -7.39
C LYS A 165 19.91 -11.48 -6.17
N LYS A 166 18.61 -11.13 -6.40
CA LYS A 166 17.60 -11.08 -5.36
C LYS A 166 17.34 -12.44 -4.72
N ILE A 167 17.30 -13.51 -5.54
CA ILE A 167 17.10 -14.87 -5.08
C ILE A 167 18.34 -15.39 -4.32
N ALA A 168 19.54 -15.10 -4.81
CA ALA A 168 20.77 -15.44 -4.11
C ALA A 168 20.86 -14.73 -2.76
N GLU A 169 20.44 -13.46 -2.68
CA GLU A 169 20.38 -12.73 -1.42
C GLU A 169 19.38 -13.36 -0.44
N LEU A 170 18.20 -13.80 -0.93
CA LEU A 170 17.23 -14.52 -0.13
C LEU A 170 17.82 -15.81 0.47
N PHE A 171 18.53 -16.61 -0.32
CA PHE A 171 19.11 -17.87 0.11
C PHE A 171 20.34 -17.71 1.02
N ASN A 172 21.08 -16.61 0.87
CA ASN A 172 22.28 -16.32 1.67
C ASN A 172 21.98 -15.47 2.92
N THR A 173 20.74 -15.05 3.13
CA THR A 173 20.35 -14.25 4.29
C THR A 173 20.37 -15.13 5.55
N THR A 174 21.20 -14.76 6.53
CA THR A 174 21.21 -15.41 7.84
C THR A 174 20.12 -14.82 8.72
N LEU A 175 19.17 -15.63 9.14
CA LEU A 175 18.12 -15.22 10.06
C LEU A 175 18.69 -15.13 11.49
N LYS A 176 18.55 -13.97 12.11
CA LYS A 176 18.84 -13.80 13.54
C LYS A 176 17.63 -14.21 14.35
N ILE A 177 17.43 -15.50 14.52
CA ILE A 177 16.31 -16.07 15.26
C ILE A 177 16.78 -16.36 16.69
N SER A 178 15.91 -16.05 17.68
CA SER A 178 16.18 -16.41 19.07
C SER A 178 16.40 -17.92 19.22
N PRO A 179 17.37 -18.37 20.03
CA PRO A 179 17.58 -19.79 20.30
C PRO A 179 16.45 -20.42 21.15
N LEU A 180 15.60 -19.59 21.79
CA LEU A 180 14.47 -20.07 22.60
C LEU A 180 13.32 -20.52 21.70
N ALA A 181 12.85 -21.75 21.89
CA ALA A 181 11.81 -22.35 21.05
C ALA A 181 10.49 -21.57 21.08
N GLU A 182 10.08 -21.06 22.25
CA GLU A 182 8.85 -20.26 22.38
C GLU A 182 8.89 -18.95 21.60
N ASP A 183 10.04 -18.26 21.59
CA ASP A 183 10.23 -17.02 20.83
C ASP A 183 10.23 -17.29 19.33
N ARG A 184 10.77 -18.44 18.92
CA ARG A 184 10.80 -18.88 17.52
C ARG A 184 9.40 -19.18 17.00
N ASP A 185 8.59 -19.91 17.76
CA ASP A 185 7.22 -20.24 17.37
C ASP A 185 6.35 -18.98 17.30
N LYS A 186 6.51 -18.06 18.23
CA LYS A 186 5.83 -16.74 18.15
C LYS A 186 6.26 -15.97 16.90
N ALA A 187 7.56 -15.87 16.65
CA ALA A 187 8.08 -15.15 15.48
C ALA A 187 7.61 -15.78 14.17
N LEU A 188 7.58 -17.12 14.08
CA LEU A 188 7.06 -17.84 12.93
C LEU A 188 5.57 -17.54 12.72
N ASN A 189 4.76 -17.65 13.77
CA ASN A 189 3.32 -17.38 13.69
C ASN A 189 3.04 -15.93 13.29
N ASP A 190 3.79 -14.97 13.81
CA ASP A 190 3.65 -13.55 13.45
C ASP A 190 4.01 -13.30 11.98
N ILE A 191 5.05 -13.94 11.47
CA ILE A 191 5.45 -13.80 10.06
C ILE A 191 4.41 -14.46 9.16
N VAL A 192 3.98 -15.68 9.46
CA VAL A 192 2.93 -16.41 8.72
C VAL A 192 1.65 -15.60 8.64
N ARG A 193 1.19 -15.08 9.78
CA ARG A 193 0.00 -14.22 9.84
C ARG A 193 0.13 -13.00 8.93
N ARG A 194 1.26 -12.30 8.97
CA ARG A 194 1.50 -11.11 8.12
C ARG A 194 1.50 -11.47 6.63
N VAL A 195 2.15 -12.56 6.25
CA VAL A 195 2.14 -13.02 4.85
C VAL A 195 0.71 -13.30 4.37
N LYS A 196 -0.11 -13.95 5.20
CA LYS A 196 -1.53 -14.19 4.90
C LYS A 196 -2.33 -12.91 4.80
N GLU A 197 -2.21 -12.01 5.79
CA GLU A 197 -2.92 -10.73 5.81
C GLU A 197 -2.57 -9.90 4.57
N ASP A 198 -1.28 -9.80 4.24
CA ASP A 198 -0.79 -9.06 3.07
C ASP A 198 -1.27 -9.69 1.75
N SER A 199 -1.29 -11.03 1.65
CA SER A 199 -1.80 -11.77 0.49
C SER A 199 -3.29 -11.50 0.27
N ILE A 200 -4.10 -11.62 1.33
CA ILE A 200 -5.53 -11.33 1.28
C ILE A 200 -5.78 -9.86 0.88
N GLU A 201 -5.04 -8.91 1.46
CA GLU A 201 -5.16 -7.49 1.10
C GLU A 201 -4.87 -7.25 -0.39
N GLN A 202 -3.84 -7.91 -0.94
CA GLN A 202 -3.51 -7.81 -2.37
C GLN A 202 -4.60 -8.44 -3.26
N GLN A 203 -5.14 -9.58 -2.87
CA GLN A 203 -6.25 -10.22 -3.58
C GLN A 203 -7.52 -9.35 -3.54
N MET A 204 -7.82 -8.73 -2.41
CA MET A 204 -8.93 -7.77 -2.27
C MET A 204 -8.75 -6.56 -3.18
N ASN A 205 -7.54 -6.00 -3.26
CA ASN A 205 -7.24 -4.84 -4.11
C ASN A 205 -7.27 -5.19 -5.62
N ALA A 206 -6.95 -6.42 -5.98
CA ALA A 206 -6.97 -6.90 -7.37
C ALA A 206 -8.36 -7.34 -7.85
N THR A 207 -9.31 -7.53 -6.95
CA THR A 207 -10.63 -8.08 -7.24
C THR A 207 -11.69 -6.98 -7.26
N ASN A 208 -12.43 -6.86 -8.38
CA ASN A 208 -13.63 -6.02 -8.48
C ASN A 208 -14.94 -6.79 -8.16
N ASP A 209 -14.85 -8.04 -7.72
CA ASP A 209 -16.00 -8.90 -7.43
C ASP A 209 -16.36 -8.84 -5.95
N ILE A 210 -17.58 -8.33 -5.67
CA ILE A 210 -18.09 -8.14 -4.31
C ILE A 210 -18.28 -9.48 -3.57
N LEU A 211 -18.61 -10.57 -4.28
CA LEU A 211 -18.82 -11.88 -3.67
C LEU A 211 -17.47 -12.45 -3.18
N ARG A 212 -16.44 -12.34 -3.99
CA ARG A 212 -15.08 -12.76 -3.62
C ARG A 212 -14.52 -11.91 -2.47
N TRP A 213 -14.89 -10.64 -2.41
CA TRP A 213 -14.56 -9.76 -1.28
C TRP A 213 -15.13 -10.27 0.05
N GLN A 214 -16.37 -10.74 0.05
CA GLN A 214 -17.01 -11.28 1.25
C GLN A 214 -16.35 -12.57 1.73
N ASP A 215 -15.88 -13.41 0.83
CA ASP A 215 -15.19 -14.65 1.18
C ASP A 215 -13.79 -14.35 1.75
N LEU A 216 -13.04 -13.45 1.14
CA LEU A 216 -11.73 -12.99 1.64
C LEU A 216 -11.80 -12.32 3.03
N ILE A 217 -12.89 -11.63 3.34
CA ILE A 217 -13.08 -11.05 4.69
C ILE A 217 -13.26 -12.15 5.76
N LYS A 218 -13.83 -13.29 5.40
CA LYS A 218 -14.00 -14.42 6.34
C LYS A 218 -12.69 -15.19 6.57
N GLU A 219 -11.77 -15.13 5.62
CA GLU A 219 -10.45 -15.77 5.72
C GLU A 219 -9.44 -14.92 6.51
N LYS A 220 -9.72 -13.63 6.71
CA LYS A 220 -8.89 -12.67 7.45
C LYS A 220 -9.12 -12.76 8.96
#